data_37a5378db1e2d229226d76e509ae0db9
#
_entry.id   37a5378db1e2d229226d76e509ae0db9
#
_cell.length_a   1.000
_cell.length_b   1.000
_cell.length_c   1.000
_cell.angle_alpha   90.00
_cell.angle_beta   90.00
_cell.angle_gamma   90.00
#
_symmetry.space_group_name_H-M   'P 1'
#
loop_
_entity.id
_entity.type
_entity.pdbx_description
1 polymer ?
#
loop_
_entity_poly.entity_id
_entity_poly.type
_entity_poly.pdbx_seq_one_letter_code
_entity_poly.pdbx_strand_id
1 'polypeptide(L)'
;MKIANLIVLLITFFVLLGCESDGEEINLPTPLQDIESEISGEILWKKKILKNPIFGRFDIHFDDNFFYYITSEGFLIKGDIRNGQEIWRKEISNSLSAGLGHSFRTLFAASSDGDVFALDDENGELKWQASVN
;
A
#
# COMPACT_ATOMS: atom_id res chain seq x y z
N MET A 1 -26.77 51.95 56.24
CA MET A 1 -27.51 51.33 55.10
C MET A 1 -27.05 51.78 53.69
N LYS A 2 -26.46 52.97 53.53
CA LYS A 2 -26.05 53.44 52.18
C LYS A 2 -24.72 52.89 51.66
N ILE A 3 -23.77 52.61 52.54
CA ILE A 3 -22.43 52.10 52.16
C ILE A 3 -22.48 50.64 51.70
N ALA A 4 -23.27 49.79 52.32
CA ALA A 4 -23.44 48.37 51.96
C ALA A 4 -24.05 48.21 50.56
N ASN A 5 -24.99 49.03 50.17
CA ASN A 5 -25.60 49.00 48.84
C ASN A 5 -24.62 49.48 47.76
N LEU A 6 -23.73 50.42 48.09
CA LEU A 6 -22.71 50.89 47.16
C LEU A 6 -21.67 49.80 46.90
N ILE A 7 -21.28 49.05 47.94
CA ILE A 7 -20.32 47.93 47.80
C ILE A 7 -20.93 46.81 46.95
N VAL A 8 -22.18 46.46 47.16
CA VAL A 8 -22.89 45.44 46.36
C VAL A 8 -22.97 45.85 44.90
N LEU A 9 -23.25 47.12 44.63
CA LEU A 9 -23.33 47.66 43.26
C LEU A 9 -21.97 47.64 42.56
N LEU A 10 -20.89 47.88 43.29
CA LEU A 10 -19.53 47.86 42.76
C LEU A 10 -19.06 46.45 42.49
N ILE A 11 -19.42 45.45 43.29
CA ILE A 11 -19.10 44.04 43.07
C ILE A 11 -19.88 43.49 41.88
N THR A 12 -21.18 43.83 41.71
CA THR A 12 -21.96 43.41 40.54
C THR A 12 -21.42 44.00 39.25
N PHE A 13 -20.91 45.21 39.27
CA PHE A 13 -20.30 45.84 38.10
C PHE A 13 -18.97 45.15 37.67
N PHE A 14 -18.20 44.71 38.67
CA PHE A 14 -16.93 44.00 38.40
C PHE A 14 -17.13 42.58 37.83
N VAL A 15 -18.24 41.88 38.16
CA VAL A 15 -18.56 40.55 37.66
C VAL A 15 -19.03 40.59 36.19
N LEU A 16 -19.51 41.74 35.72
CA LEU A 16 -19.96 41.89 34.33
C LEU A 16 -18.85 42.21 33.32
N LEU A 17 -17.60 42.44 33.79
CA LEU A 17 -16.45 42.73 32.93
C LEU A 17 -15.56 41.52 32.64
N GLY A 18 -15.95 40.32 33.06
CA GLY A 18 -15.16 39.11 32.85
C GLY A 18 -15.84 38.12 31.92
N CYS A 19 -15.56 38.20 30.68
CA CYS A 19 -15.38 37.11 29.70
C CYS A 19 -15.16 37.72 28.31
N GLU A 20 -13.97 38.18 28.07
CA GLU A 20 -13.46 38.17 26.71
C GLU A 20 -13.01 36.73 26.43
N SER A 21 -13.81 35.99 25.70
CA SER A 21 -13.37 34.75 25.12
C SER A 21 -12.42 35.10 23.98
N ASP A 22 -11.13 34.88 24.18
CA ASP A 22 -10.21 34.82 23.08
C ASP A 22 -10.78 33.80 22.08
N GLY A 23 -11.32 34.29 20.99
CA GLY A 23 -11.72 33.42 19.89
C GLY A 23 -10.47 32.67 19.43
N GLU A 24 -10.49 31.35 19.59
CA GLU A 24 -9.47 30.50 18.94
C GLU A 24 -9.44 30.92 17.46
N GLU A 25 -8.32 31.47 17.02
CA GLU A 25 -8.04 31.62 15.59
C GLU A 25 -8.11 30.23 14.99
N ILE A 26 -9.20 29.94 14.30
CA ILE A 26 -9.32 28.73 13.50
C ILE A 26 -8.25 28.86 12.43
N ASN A 27 -7.12 28.15 12.61
CA ASN A 27 -6.11 28.00 11.59
C ASN A 27 -6.75 27.24 10.42
N LEU A 28 -7.30 27.99 9.48
CA LEU A 28 -7.80 27.43 8.24
C LEU A 28 -6.63 26.77 7.50
N PRO A 29 -6.82 25.56 6.97
CA PRO A 29 -5.80 24.93 6.14
C PRO A 29 -5.36 25.89 5.04
N THR A 30 -4.05 25.99 4.84
CA THR A 30 -3.50 26.79 3.74
C THR A 30 -4.10 26.30 2.42
N PRO A 31 -4.65 27.17 1.57
CA PRO A 31 -5.13 26.76 0.26
C PRO A 31 -4.06 26.01 -0.51
N LEU A 32 -4.43 24.88 -1.12
CA LEU A 32 -3.54 24.15 -2.00
C LEU A 32 -3.11 25.05 -3.15
N GLN A 33 -1.80 25.18 -3.35
CA GLN A 33 -1.25 25.85 -4.51
C GLN A 33 -1.27 24.87 -5.69
N ASP A 34 -1.62 25.35 -6.86
CA ASP A 34 -1.48 24.59 -8.09
C ASP A 34 -0.01 24.26 -8.30
N ILE A 35 0.30 22.95 -8.32
CA ILE A 35 1.65 22.48 -8.60
C ILE A 35 1.73 22.25 -10.11
N GLU A 36 2.60 23.00 -10.76
CA GLU A 36 2.95 22.69 -12.15
C GLU A 36 3.68 21.34 -12.17
N SER A 37 3.12 20.37 -12.88
CA SER A 37 3.71 19.04 -13.00
C SER A 37 4.95 19.12 -13.89
N GLU A 38 6.14 19.02 -13.30
CA GLU A 38 7.42 18.99 -14.04
C GLU A 38 7.69 17.61 -14.67
N ILE A 39 6.92 16.59 -14.29
CA ILE A 39 7.09 15.23 -14.78
C ILE A 39 5.82 14.81 -15.51
N SER A 40 5.96 14.47 -16.78
CA SER A 40 4.91 13.82 -17.56
C SER A 40 5.19 12.32 -17.62
N GLY A 41 4.19 11.51 -17.25
CA GLY A 41 4.25 10.05 -17.36
C GLY A 41 3.40 9.54 -18.52
N GLU A 42 3.88 8.54 -19.23
CA GLU A 42 3.13 7.84 -20.27
C GLU A 42 2.86 6.39 -19.84
N ILE A 43 1.65 5.90 -20.07
CA ILE A 43 1.31 4.49 -19.84
C ILE A 43 1.75 3.70 -21.07
N LEU A 44 2.85 2.96 -20.97
CA LEU A 44 3.36 2.13 -22.08
C LEU A 44 2.45 0.94 -22.35
N TRP A 45 1.93 0.31 -21.31
CA TRP A 45 1.00 -0.82 -21.43
C TRP A 45 0.18 -1.01 -20.15
N LYS A 46 -0.92 -1.74 -20.28
CA LYS A 46 -1.81 -2.09 -19.18
C LYS A 46 -2.24 -3.55 -19.28
N LYS A 47 -2.10 -4.31 -18.21
CA LYS A 47 -2.48 -5.73 -18.15
C LYS A 47 -3.36 -6.00 -16.93
N LYS A 48 -4.46 -6.71 -17.14
CA LYS A 48 -5.30 -7.22 -16.04
C LYS A 48 -4.75 -8.59 -15.62
N ILE A 49 -4.19 -8.66 -14.42
CA ILE A 49 -3.53 -9.85 -13.89
C ILE A 49 -4.52 -10.80 -13.21
N LEU A 50 -5.50 -10.25 -12.50
CA LEU A 50 -6.41 -11.02 -11.67
C LEU A 50 -7.82 -11.04 -12.24
N LYS A 51 -8.43 -12.22 -12.26
CA LYS A 51 -9.84 -12.39 -12.59
C LYS A 51 -10.74 -12.27 -11.37
N ASN A 52 -10.29 -12.74 -10.21
CA ASN A 52 -11.02 -12.77 -8.96
C ASN A 52 -10.18 -12.17 -7.82
N PRO A 53 -10.80 -11.64 -6.74
CA PRO A 53 -10.08 -11.24 -5.53
C PRO A 53 -9.36 -12.46 -4.94
N ILE A 54 -8.12 -12.26 -4.52
CA ILE A 54 -7.26 -13.31 -3.96
C ILE A 54 -7.20 -13.15 -2.44
N PHE A 55 -7.32 -14.28 -1.73
CA PHE A 55 -6.95 -14.35 -0.33
C PHE A 55 -5.46 -14.68 -0.26
N GLY A 56 -4.67 -13.75 0.29
CA GLY A 56 -3.22 -13.91 0.41
C GLY A 56 -2.47 -12.63 0.04
N ARG A 57 -1.17 -12.63 0.31
CA ARG A 57 -0.29 -11.53 -0.03
C ARG A 57 0.49 -11.89 -1.29
N PHE A 58 0.09 -11.30 -2.40
CA PHE A 58 0.73 -11.49 -3.70
C PHE A 58 1.32 -10.17 -4.16
N ASP A 59 2.62 -10.10 -4.17
CA ASP A 59 3.36 -8.95 -4.66
C ASP A 59 3.86 -9.23 -6.09
N ILE A 60 3.94 -8.19 -6.90
CA ILE A 60 4.62 -8.26 -8.19
C ILE A 60 6.06 -7.89 -7.94
N HIS A 61 6.98 -8.76 -8.35
CA HIS A 61 8.40 -8.46 -8.32
C HIS A 61 8.85 -7.90 -9.66
N PHE A 62 9.63 -6.82 -9.61
CA PHE A 62 10.22 -6.17 -10.78
C PHE A 62 11.75 -6.23 -10.69
N ASP A 63 12.40 -6.56 -11.79
CA ASP A 63 13.82 -6.31 -12.00
C ASP A 63 14.01 -5.38 -13.21
N ASP A 64 15.25 -5.17 -13.70
CA ASP A 64 15.53 -4.19 -14.74
C ASP A 64 14.79 -4.43 -16.07
N ASN A 65 14.46 -5.68 -16.39
CA ASN A 65 13.89 -6.05 -17.69
C ASN A 65 12.59 -6.86 -17.58
N PHE A 66 12.32 -7.44 -16.43
CA PHE A 66 11.26 -8.41 -16.26
C PHE A 66 10.37 -8.07 -15.06
N PHE A 67 9.16 -8.57 -15.12
CA PHE A 67 8.31 -8.65 -13.95
C PHE A 67 7.86 -10.09 -13.73
N TYR A 68 7.62 -10.43 -12.47
CA TYR A 68 7.20 -11.75 -12.03
C TYR A 68 5.99 -11.63 -11.14
N TYR A 69 5.02 -12.51 -11.29
CA TYR A 69 3.86 -12.55 -10.41
C TYR A 69 3.23 -13.94 -10.34
N ILE A 70 2.47 -14.14 -9.30
CA ILE A 70 1.73 -15.38 -9.05
C ILE A 70 0.24 -15.09 -9.28
N THR A 71 -0.48 -16.07 -9.84
CA THR A 71 -1.93 -16.01 -9.99
C THR A 71 -2.64 -16.84 -8.93
N SER A 72 -3.92 -16.55 -8.70
CA SER A 72 -4.78 -17.34 -7.81
C SER A 72 -5.00 -18.78 -8.30
N GLU A 73 -4.78 -19.03 -9.58
CA GLU A 73 -4.88 -20.36 -10.16
C GLU A 73 -3.59 -21.18 -9.99
N GLY A 74 -2.58 -20.64 -9.28
CA GLY A 74 -1.34 -21.36 -8.98
C GLY A 74 -0.26 -21.27 -10.04
N PHE A 75 -0.34 -20.30 -10.94
CA PHE A 75 0.70 -20.07 -11.93
C PHE A 75 1.69 -19.01 -11.45
N LEU A 76 2.98 -19.27 -11.71
CA LEU A 76 4.04 -18.28 -11.69
C LEU A 76 4.32 -17.84 -13.13
N ILE A 77 4.43 -16.54 -13.32
CA ILE A 77 4.55 -15.93 -14.65
C ILE A 77 5.72 -14.93 -14.66
N LYS A 78 6.53 -15.00 -15.71
CA LYS A 78 7.53 -13.99 -16.07
C LYS A 78 7.05 -13.18 -17.27
N GLY A 79 7.18 -11.87 -17.22
CA GLY A 79 6.86 -10.97 -18.33
C GLY A 79 7.95 -9.96 -18.62
N ASP A 80 7.96 -9.43 -19.84
CA ASP A 80 8.84 -8.34 -20.28
C ASP A 80 8.26 -7.00 -19.82
N ILE A 81 9.03 -6.22 -19.06
CA ILE A 81 8.59 -4.93 -18.51
C ILE A 81 8.30 -3.89 -19.59
N ARG A 82 8.90 -3.99 -20.76
CA ARG A 82 8.78 -2.99 -21.84
C ARG A 82 7.45 -3.05 -22.59
N ASN A 83 6.84 -4.24 -22.66
CA ASN A 83 5.65 -4.46 -23.47
C ASN A 83 4.53 -5.25 -22.76
N GLY A 84 4.79 -5.73 -21.52
CA GLY A 84 3.84 -6.54 -20.76
C GLY A 84 3.60 -7.94 -21.28
N GLN A 85 4.39 -8.42 -22.25
CA GLN A 85 4.22 -9.76 -22.81
C GLN A 85 4.73 -10.83 -21.85
N GLU A 86 4.02 -11.94 -21.82
CA GLU A 86 4.39 -13.13 -21.05
C GLU A 86 5.53 -13.84 -21.77
N ILE A 87 6.63 -14.11 -21.04
CA ILE A 87 7.80 -14.83 -21.54
C ILE A 87 7.62 -16.32 -21.27
N TRP A 88 7.27 -16.65 -20.01
CA TRP A 88 6.92 -18.00 -19.64
C TRP A 88 5.87 -18.03 -18.51
N ARG A 89 5.19 -19.17 -18.42
CA ARG A 89 4.20 -19.51 -17.40
C ARG A 89 4.43 -20.91 -16.90
N LYS A 90 4.43 -21.09 -15.58
CA LYS A 90 4.56 -22.40 -14.92
C LYS A 90 3.47 -22.57 -13.88
N GLU A 91 2.79 -23.70 -13.94
CA GLU A 91 1.90 -24.16 -12.89
C GLU A 91 2.74 -24.75 -11.75
N ILE A 92 2.48 -24.31 -10.51
CA ILE A 92 3.26 -24.70 -9.34
C ILE A 92 2.37 -25.43 -8.34
N SER A 93 1.28 -24.81 -7.90
CA SER A 93 0.34 -25.35 -6.92
C SER A 93 -0.93 -24.54 -6.89
N ASN A 94 -2.08 -25.19 -6.78
CA ASN A 94 -3.39 -24.56 -6.65
C ASN A 94 -3.63 -23.90 -5.28
N SER A 95 -2.74 -24.13 -4.31
CA SER A 95 -2.83 -23.60 -2.96
C SER A 95 -1.82 -22.49 -2.67
N LEU A 96 -1.26 -21.83 -3.68
CA LEU A 96 -0.35 -20.70 -3.48
C LEU A 96 -1.04 -19.60 -2.64
N SER A 97 -0.36 -19.17 -1.58
CA SER A 97 -0.91 -18.20 -0.62
C SER A 97 0.01 -17.02 -0.34
N ALA A 98 1.28 -17.15 -0.65
CA ALA A 98 2.28 -16.11 -0.44
C ALA A 98 3.41 -16.17 -1.48
N GLY A 99 4.00 -15.07 -1.71
CA GLY A 99 5.14 -14.82 -2.60
C GLY A 99 4.91 -13.54 -3.34
N LEU A 100 5.85 -13.01 -4.03
CA LEU A 100 7.00 -13.65 -4.67
C LEU A 100 8.28 -13.10 -4.07
N GLY A 101 9.23 -13.96 -3.67
CA GLY A 101 10.60 -13.58 -3.38
C GLY A 101 11.50 -13.82 -4.61
N HIS A 102 12.52 -12.99 -4.81
CA HIS A 102 13.52 -13.16 -5.86
C HIS A 102 14.92 -12.89 -5.32
N SER A 103 15.84 -13.81 -5.52
CA SER A 103 17.25 -13.66 -5.15
C SER A 103 18.12 -14.66 -5.91
N PHE A 104 19.31 -14.23 -6.37
CA PHE A 104 20.29 -15.09 -7.02
C PHE A 104 19.71 -16.01 -8.11
N ARG A 105 18.96 -15.43 -9.06
CA ARG A 105 18.30 -16.18 -10.16
C ARG A 105 17.33 -17.26 -9.67
N THR A 106 16.71 -17.03 -8.52
CA THR A 106 15.75 -17.95 -7.95
C THR A 106 14.50 -17.20 -7.48
N LEU A 107 13.36 -17.69 -7.89
CA LEU A 107 12.05 -17.21 -7.48
C LEU A 107 11.53 -18.14 -6.37
N PHE A 108 10.92 -17.55 -5.33
CA PHE A 108 10.38 -18.28 -4.19
C PHE A 108 8.89 -18.01 -4.07
N ALA A 109 8.12 -19.07 -3.92
CA ALA A 109 6.69 -19.03 -3.65
C ALA A 109 6.33 -20.00 -2.52
N ALA A 110 5.21 -19.74 -1.83
CA ALA A 110 4.75 -20.63 -0.77
C ALA A 110 3.25 -20.93 -0.91
N SER A 111 2.86 -22.13 -0.48
CA SER A 111 1.47 -22.57 -0.42
C SER A 111 0.88 -22.42 0.99
N SER A 112 -0.45 -22.44 1.07
CA SER A 112 -1.18 -22.53 2.34
C SER A 112 -0.97 -23.86 3.07
N ASP A 113 -0.52 -24.87 2.35
CA ASP A 113 -0.26 -26.23 2.87
C ASP A 113 1.13 -26.35 3.51
N GLY A 114 1.91 -25.25 3.54
CA GLY A 114 3.24 -25.20 4.13
C GLY A 114 4.37 -25.59 3.19
N ASP A 115 4.11 -25.70 1.91
CA ASP A 115 5.16 -25.95 0.91
C ASP A 115 5.82 -24.64 0.47
N VAL A 116 7.14 -24.71 0.28
CA VAL A 116 7.96 -23.65 -0.31
C VAL A 116 8.59 -24.17 -1.59
N PHE A 117 8.45 -23.41 -2.66
CA PHE A 117 8.96 -23.72 -3.99
C PHE A 117 10.07 -22.73 -4.36
N ALA A 118 11.19 -23.25 -4.86
CA ALA A 118 12.25 -22.45 -5.46
C ALA A 118 12.40 -22.80 -6.94
N LEU A 119 12.27 -21.80 -7.80
CA LEU A 119 12.28 -21.97 -9.25
C LEU A 119 13.40 -21.15 -9.88
N ASP A 120 13.89 -21.59 -11.00
CA ASP A 120 14.83 -20.83 -11.82
C ASP A 120 14.10 -19.66 -12.50
N ASP A 121 14.67 -18.47 -12.41
CA ASP A 121 14.04 -17.26 -12.96
C ASP A 121 14.17 -17.16 -14.49
N GLU A 122 15.06 -17.90 -15.11
CA GLU A 122 15.25 -17.89 -16.56
C GLU A 122 14.18 -18.69 -17.29
N ASN A 123 13.90 -19.91 -16.81
CA ASN A 123 13.01 -20.85 -17.48
C ASN A 123 11.82 -21.33 -16.64
N GLY A 124 11.75 -20.95 -15.36
CA GLY A 124 10.68 -21.33 -14.43
C GLY A 124 10.75 -22.78 -13.97
N GLU A 125 11.87 -23.47 -14.14
CA GLU A 125 12.02 -24.86 -13.67
C GLU A 125 12.18 -24.94 -12.16
N LEU A 126 11.58 -25.96 -11.56
CA LEU A 126 11.69 -26.22 -10.13
C LEU A 126 13.11 -26.64 -9.77
N LYS A 127 13.79 -25.85 -8.94
CA LYS A 127 15.10 -26.17 -8.38
C LYS A 127 14.97 -27.10 -7.17
N TRP A 128 14.04 -26.74 -6.27
CA TRP A 128 13.72 -27.56 -5.11
C TRP A 128 12.34 -27.17 -4.52
N GLN A 129 11.81 -28.08 -3.73
CA GLN A 129 10.62 -27.89 -2.89
C GLN A 129 10.93 -28.38 -1.47
N ALA A 130 10.39 -27.69 -0.48
CA ALA A 130 10.46 -28.08 0.93
C ALA A 130 9.11 -27.85 1.59
N SER A 131 8.75 -28.74 2.52
CA SER A 131 7.53 -28.58 3.34
C SER A 131 7.93 -28.15 4.76
N VAL A 132 7.26 -27.13 5.26
CA VAL A 132 7.41 -26.64 6.63
C VAL A 132 6.23 -27.18 7.45
N ASN A 133 6.50 -28.22 8.23
CA ASN A 133 5.51 -28.83 9.15
C ASN A 133 5.54 -28.16 10.52
#